data_e6305e820edd360739a09b2ff9c748e9
#
_entry.id   e6305e820edd360739a09b2ff9c748e9
#
_cell.length_a   1.000
_cell.length_b   1.000
_cell.length_c   1.000
_cell.angle_alpha   90.00
_cell.angle_beta   90.00
_cell.angle_gamma   90.00
#
_symmetry.space_group_name_H-M   'P 1'
#
loop_
_entity.id
_entity.type
_entity.pdbx_description
1 polymer ?
#
loop_
_entity_poly.entity_id
_entity_poly.type
_entity_poly.pdbx_seq_one_letter_code
_entity_poly.pdbx_strand_id
1 'polypeptide(L)'
;MKYAEKIKKLTHRQKADLLTGKDFWTTLEVEDIGLPSAWLSDGPSGIRKQVADSDHLGLNPSVEATCMPSAASMANSWNVELLEEAGELLGLEATAQSVNMLLGPGVNIKRNPLCGRNFEYYSEDPYLAGKMAAACIRGIQKSGIYACVKHFAANNQELRRMVVDSVVDERALREIYLTAFEIAIKEGGAKSIMSAYNRLNGTHANENYHLLVDILDRKSVV
;
A
#
# COMPACT_ATOMS: atom_id res chain seq x y z
N MET A 1 1.69 -23.85 3.43
CA MET A 1 0.92 -22.59 3.63
C MET A 1 0.53 -22.52 5.11
N LYS A 2 0.93 -21.46 5.81
CA LYS A 2 0.80 -21.31 7.27
C LYS A 2 -0.63 -21.45 7.82
N TYR A 3 -1.62 -21.04 7.05
CA TYR A 3 -3.03 -21.02 7.46
C TYR A 3 -3.92 -22.01 6.70
N ALA A 4 -3.33 -23.00 6.02
CA ALA A 4 -4.06 -23.95 5.18
C ALA A 4 -5.22 -24.64 5.92
N GLU A 5 -5.01 -25.06 7.16
CA GLU A 5 -6.05 -25.76 7.93
C GLU A 5 -7.21 -24.83 8.34
N LYS A 6 -6.95 -23.54 8.56
CA LYS A 6 -8.01 -22.54 8.77
C LYS A 6 -8.79 -22.29 7.48
N ILE A 7 -8.09 -22.15 6.35
CA ILE A 7 -8.70 -21.91 5.04
C ILE A 7 -9.61 -23.09 4.60
N LYS A 8 -9.22 -24.32 4.90
CA LYS A 8 -10.06 -25.52 4.60
C LYS A 8 -11.40 -25.51 5.32
N LYS A 9 -11.48 -24.89 6.50
CA LYS A 9 -12.73 -24.80 7.28
C LYS A 9 -13.72 -23.79 6.69
N LEU A 10 -13.27 -22.87 5.86
CA LEU A 10 -14.11 -21.84 5.28
C LEU A 10 -14.99 -22.42 4.17
N THR A 11 -16.26 -22.03 4.16
CA THR A 11 -17.16 -22.24 3.04
C THR A 11 -16.72 -21.43 1.80
N HIS A 12 -17.19 -21.80 0.62
CA HIS A 12 -16.93 -21.00 -0.58
C HIS A 12 -17.45 -19.57 -0.45
N ARG A 13 -18.60 -19.37 0.21
CA ARG A 13 -19.15 -18.06 0.48
C ARG A 13 -18.22 -17.21 1.33
N GLN A 14 -17.75 -17.73 2.48
CA GLN A 14 -16.81 -17.02 3.35
C GLN A 14 -15.50 -16.68 2.64
N LYS A 15 -14.98 -17.57 1.79
CA LYS A 15 -13.79 -17.28 0.97
C LYS A 15 -14.03 -16.13 -0.01
N ALA A 16 -15.18 -16.07 -0.64
CA ALA A 16 -15.54 -14.98 -1.55
C ALA A 16 -15.72 -13.66 -0.78
N ASP A 17 -16.41 -13.69 0.35
CA ASP A 17 -16.67 -12.52 1.18
C ASP A 17 -15.37 -11.90 1.74
N LEU A 18 -14.34 -12.71 2.04
CA LEU A 18 -13.02 -12.22 2.45
C LEU A 18 -12.29 -11.43 1.34
N LEU A 19 -12.66 -11.61 0.08
CA LEU A 19 -12.06 -10.89 -1.04
C LEU A 19 -12.77 -9.55 -1.34
N THR A 20 -13.93 -9.29 -0.74
CA THR A 20 -14.73 -8.09 -1.02
C THR A 20 -14.67 -7.03 0.06
N GLY A 21 -14.28 -7.40 1.29
CA GLY A 21 -14.41 -6.55 2.47
C GLY A 21 -15.84 -6.53 3.04
N LYS A 22 -15.99 -6.03 4.24
CA LYS A 22 -17.27 -5.84 4.93
C LYS A 22 -17.93 -4.54 4.53
N ASP A 23 -17.13 -3.50 4.48
CA ASP A 23 -17.48 -2.16 4.05
C ASP A 23 -16.26 -1.51 3.35
N PHE A 24 -16.27 -0.18 3.22
CA PHE A 24 -15.21 0.55 2.52
C PHE A 24 -13.85 0.48 3.23
N TRP A 25 -13.85 0.37 4.56
CA TRP A 25 -12.63 0.43 5.37
C TRP A 25 -12.34 -0.83 6.18
N THR A 26 -13.29 -1.77 6.29
CA THR A 26 -13.11 -2.93 7.13
C THR A 26 -13.17 -4.26 6.38
N THR A 27 -12.41 -5.24 6.87
CA THR A 27 -12.50 -6.61 6.40
C THR A 27 -13.62 -7.35 7.10
N LEU A 28 -14.09 -8.44 6.50
CA LEU A 28 -15.07 -9.32 7.12
C LEU A 28 -14.42 -10.08 8.28
N GLU A 29 -15.12 -10.17 9.41
CA GLU A 29 -14.81 -11.12 10.48
C GLU A 29 -15.31 -12.53 10.14
N VAL A 30 -14.59 -13.56 10.56
CA VAL A 30 -14.99 -14.96 10.43
C VAL A 30 -14.75 -15.68 11.76
N GLU A 31 -15.80 -15.77 12.58
CA GLU A 31 -15.74 -16.30 13.93
C GLU A 31 -15.28 -17.77 13.97
N ASP A 32 -15.73 -18.60 13.01
CA ASP A 32 -15.40 -20.03 12.91
C ASP A 32 -13.90 -20.33 12.90
N ILE A 33 -13.08 -19.39 12.47
CA ILE A 33 -11.63 -19.51 12.42
C ILE A 33 -10.89 -18.51 13.33
N GLY A 34 -11.65 -17.73 14.12
CA GLY A 34 -11.11 -16.70 15.00
C GLY A 34 -10.42 -15.57 14.21
N LEU A 35 -10.97 -15.17 13.05
CA LEU A 35 -10.48 -14.05 12.26
C LEU A 35 -11.29 -12.79 12.60
N PRO A 36 -10.71 -11.79 13.28
CA PRO A 36 -11.39 -10.53 13.55
C PRO A 36 -11.47 -9.67 12.30
N SER A 37 -12.41 -8.72 12.29
CA SER A 37 -12.41 -7.62 11.33
C SER A 37 -11.18 -6.74 11.55
N ALA A 38 -10.58 -6.28 10.45
CA ALA A 38 -9.45 -5.36 10.46
C ALA A 38 -9.84 -4.03 9.83
N TRP A 39 -9.45 -2.91 10.46
CA TRP A 39 -9.65 -1.57 9.93
C TRP A 39 -8.47 -1.13 9.08
N LEU A 40 -8.74 -0.72 7.84
CA LEU A 40 -7.78 -0.13 6.92
C LEU A 40 -8.01 1.39 6.90
N SER A 41 -6.95 2.19 6.82
CA SER A 41 -7.07 3.65 6.73
C SER A 41 -6.10 4.24 5.74
N ASP A 42 -6.55 5.24 4.99
CA ASP A 42 -5.64 6.11 4.25
C ASP A 42 -4.80 6.96 5.21
N GLY A 43 -3.79 7.62 4.67
CA GLY A 43 -3.01 8.63 5.36
C GLY A 43 -1.53 8.32 5.51
N PRO A 44 -0.78 8.12 4.40
CA PRO A 44 0.67 7.93 4.46
C PRO A 44 1.44 9.15 4.98
N SER A 45 0.79 10.32 5.04
CA SER A 45 1.33 11.55 5.64
C SER A 45 0.50 12.05 6.82
N GLY A 46 -0.25 11.16 7.47
CA GLY A 46 -1.13 11.42 8.61
C GLY A 46 -2.40 10.57 8.53
N ILE A 47 -2.73 9.87 9.60
CA ILE A 47 -3.87 8.93 9.64
C ILE A 47 -5.17 9.65 9.26
N ARG A 48 -5.93 9.06 8.34
CA ARG A 48 -7.19 9.62 7.86
C ARG A 48 -8.34 8.66 8.10
N LYS A 49 -8.63 8.39 9.36
CA LYS A 49 -9.77 7.56 9.75
C LYS A 49 -11.05 8.39 9.77
N GLN A 50 -12.05 8.02 8.97
CA GLN A 50 -13.35 8.68 8.97
C GLN A 50 -14.14 8.39 10.25
N VAL A 51 -14.89 9.38 10.76
CA VAL A 51 -15.60 9.29 12.05
C VAL A 51 -16.97 8.64 11.88
N ALA A 52 -17.60 8.81 10.72
CA ALA A 52 -18.95 8.34 10.42
C ALA A 52 -18.92 7.39 9.21
N ASP A 53 -20.08 7.16 8.59
CA ASP A 53 -20.17 6.37 7.38
C ASP A 53 -19.17 6.83 6.33
N SER A 54 -18.50 5.87 5.72
CA SER A 54 -17.47 6.15 4.74
C SER A 54 -18.05 6.79 3.49
N ASP A 55 -17.38 7.81 2.98
CA ASP A 55 -17.65 8.34 1.67
C ASP A 55 -16.47 8.07 0.72
N HIS A 56 -16.77 7.87 -0.56
CA HIS A 56 -15.75 7.62 -1.58
C HIS A 56 -14.95 8.88 -1.98
N LEU A 57 -15.43 10.06 -1.56
CA LEU A 57 -14.84 11.35 -1.90
C LEU A 57 -13.94 11.88 -0.78
N GLY A 58 -14.08 11.31 0.43
CA GLY A 58 -13.34 11.73 1.60
C GLY A 58 -13.73 13.13 2.08
N LEU A 59 -15.01 13.47 1.97
CA LEU A 59 -15.56 14.74 2.43
C LEU A 59 -16.01 14.69 3.89
N ASN A 60 -16.30 13.50 4.39
CA ASN A 60 -16.71 13.32 5.78
C ASN A 60 -15.55 13.63 6.74
N PRO A 61 -15.85 14.15 7.94
CA PRO A 61 -14.85 14.42 8.96
C PRO A 61 -14.01 13.18 9.28
N SER A 62 -12.73 13.41 9.51
CA SER A 62 -11.81 12.39 9.97
C SER A 62 -11.41 12.65 11.43
N VAL A 63 -10.96 11.62 12.11
CA VAL A 63 -10.34 11.76 13.43
C VAL A 63 -9.12 12.67 13.29
N GLU A 64 -8.88 13.53 14.27
CA GLU A 64 -7.70 14.39 14.31
C GLU A 64 -6.44 13.55 14.37
N ALA A 65 -5.45 13.93 13.59
CA ALA A 65 -4.16 13.26 13.51
C ALA A 65 -3.05 14.25 13.13
N THR A 66 -1.81 13.87 13.36
CA THR A 66 -0.65 14.67 12.97
C THR A 66 -0.54 14.77 11.45
N CYS A 67 -0.45 16.00 10.94
CA CYS A 67 -0.13 16.23 9.53
C CYS A 67 1.39 16.21 9.35
N MET A 68 1.90 15.09 8.85
CA MET A 68 3.32 14.94 8.54
C MET A 68 3.68 15.63 7.22
N PRO A 69 4.96 15.98 7.00
CA PRO A 69 5.41 16.42 5.69
C PRO A 69 5.06 15.40 4.61
N SER A 70 4.84 15.86 3.38
CA SER A 70 4.56 14.94 2.27
C SER A 70 5.74 14.00 2.02
N ALA A 71 5.48 12.83 1.41
CA ALA A 71 6.54 11.88 1.06
C ALA A 71 7.62 12.53 0.19
N ALA A 72 7.21 13.41 -0.75
CA ALA A 72 8.13 14.18 -1.57
C ALA A 72 9.06 15.08 -0.74
N SER A 73 8.51 15.73 0.29
CA SER A 73 9.28 16.58 1.20
C SER A 73 10.24 15.76 2.07
N MET A 74 9.74 14.68 2.66
CA MET A 74 10.57 13.80 3.50
C MET A 74 11.71 13.15 2.72
N ALA A 75 11.50 12.75 1.46
CA ALA A 75 12.54 12.14 0.63
C ALA A 75 13.72 13.08 0.35
N ASN A 76 13.50 14.40 0.35
CA ASN A 76 14.57 15.39 0.18
C ASN A 76 15.55 15.43 1.36
N SER A 77 15.22 14.85 2.50
CA SER A 77 16.15 14.72 3.63
C SER A 77 17.26 13.70 3.37
N TRP A 78 17.03 12.71 2.52
CA TRP A 78 17.91 11.55 2.30
C TRP A 78 18.23 10.78 3.59
N ASN A 79 17.44 10.98 4.63
CA ASN A 79 17.67 10.44 5.97
C ASN A 79 16.68 9.28 6.22
N VAL A 80 17.19 8.05 6.14
CA VAL A 80 16.38 6.84 6.34
C VAL A 80 15.95 6.66 7.80
N GLU A 81 16.78 7.11 8.75
CA GLU A 81 16.45 7.05 10.17
C GLU A 81 15.25 7.95 10.49
N LEU A 82 15.23 9.16 9.94
CA LEU A 82 14.11 10.09 10.08
C LEU A 82 12.82 9.50 9.52
N LEU A 83 12.89 8.78 8.38
CA LEU A 83 11.73 8.12 7.79
C LEU A 83 11.24 6.96 8.66
N GLU A 84 12.12 6.24 9.33
CA GLU A 84 11.74 5.19 10.27
C GLU A 84 11.06 5.76 11.52
N GLU A 85 11.56 6.86 12.07
CA GLU A 85 10.94 7.59 13.19
C GLU A 85 9.56 8.14 12.81
N ALA A 86 9.42 8.76 11.63
CA ALA A 86 8.13 9.24 11.12
C ALA A 86 7.15 8.08 10.96
N GLY A 87 7.61 6.93 10.44
CA GLY A 87 6.82 5.71 10.34
C GLY A 87 6.36 5.19 11.72
N GLU A 88 7.22 5.26 12.72
CA GLU A 88 6.89 4.84 14.09
C GLU A 88 5.78 5.73 14.68
N LEU A 89 5.85 7.05 14.51
CA LEU A 89 4.79 7.96 14.94
C LEU A 89 3.46 7.66 14.23
N LEU A 90 3.47 7.43 12.92
CA LEU A 90 2.28 7.01 12.18
C LEU A 90 1.71 5.70 12.71
N GLY A 91 2.55 4.74 13.03
CA GLY A 91 2.14 3.46 13.60
C GLY A 91 1.49 3.60 14.98
N LEU A 92 2.05 4.44 15.84
CA LEU A 92 1.50 4.75 17.17
C LEU A 92 0.14 5.43 17.07
N GLU A 93 -0.01 6.45 16.22
CA GLU A 93 -1.30 7.11 15.98
C GLU A 93 -2.34 6.16 15.40
N ALA A 94 -1.97 5.31 14.43
CA ALA A 94 -2.85 4.31 13.87
C ALA A 94 -3.36 3.33 14.93
N THR A 95 -2.47 2.88 15.81
CA THR A 95 -2.81 2.00 16.94
C THR A 95 -3.77 2.70 17.91
N ALA A 96 -3.50 3.96 18.26
CA ALA A 96 -4.38 4.75 19.13
C ALA A 96 -5.79 4.92 18.55
N GLN A 97 -5.91 4.99 17.22
CA GLN A 97 -7.17 5.06 16.52
C GLN A 97 -7.76 3.68 16.15
N SER A 98 -7.20 2.58 16.65
CA SER A 98 -7.64 1.21 16.32
C SER A 98 -7.63 0.90 14.82
N VAL A 99 -6.64 1.40 14.11
CA VAL A 99 -6.35 1.06 12.71
C VAL A 99 -5.39 -0.12 12.68
N ASN A 100 -5.69 -1.13 11.88
CA ASN A 100 -4.88 -2.35 11.77
C ASN A 100 -3.92 -2.31 10.58
N MET A 101 -4.28 -1.55 9.54
CA MET A 101 -3.48 -1.41 8.32
C MET A 101 -3.51 0.03 7.82
N LEU A 102 -2.33 0.61 7.66
CA LEU A 102 -2.16 1.90 7.02
C LEU A 102 -1.90 1.72 5.52
N LEU A 103 -2.72 2.36 4.68
CA LEU A 103 -2.61 2.31 3.22
C LEU A 103 -1.50 3.23 2.71
N GLY A 104 -0.28 2.79 2.89
CA GLY A 104 0.94 3.50 2.54
C GLY A 104 2.19 2.73 2.97
N PRO A 105 3.37 3.20 2.54
CA PRO A 105 3.63 4.36 1.71
C PRO A 105 3.38 4.14 0.21
N GLY A 106 3.28 5.26 -0.54
CA GLY A 106 3.26 5.25 -2.00
C GLY A 106 4.69 5.29 -2.57
N VAL A 107 4.99 4.42 -3.54
CA VAL A 107 6.35 4.28 -4.10
C VAL A 107 6.42 4.35 -5.63
N ASN A 108 5.34 4.78 -6.29
CA ASN A 108 5.39 4.94 -7.73
C ASN A 108 6.41 6.02 -8.14
N ILE A 109 7.03 5.80 -9.29
CA ILE A 109 8.07 6.71 -9.79
C ILE A 109 7.44 8.01 -10.27
N LYS A 110 8.03 9.16 -9.90
CA LYS A 110 7.64 10.49 -10.37
C LYS A 110 8.08 10.72 -11.82
N ARG A 111 7.41 10.06 -12.75
CA ARG A 111 7.77 10.08 -14.14
C ARG A 111 7.42 11.39 -14.84
N ASN A 112 6.27 11.96 -14.48
CA ASN A 112 5.76 13.19 -15.05
C ASN A 112 5.44 14.18 -13.94
N PRO A 113 5.95 15.41 -13.96
CA PRO A 113 5.67 16.41 -12.93
C PRO A 113 4.18 16.78 -12.81
N LEU A 114 3.39 16.53 -13.85
CA LEU A 114 1.94 16.79 -13.85
C LEU A 114 1.12 15.66 -13.23
N CYS A 115 1.72 14.59 -12.75
CA CYS A 115 0.99 13.54 -12.03
C CYS A 115 0.44 14.09 -10.71
N GLY A 116 -0.89 14.07 -10.56
CA GLY A 116 -1.59 14.66 -9.40
C GLY A 116 -1.29 14.01 -8.06
N ARG A 117 -0.63 12.84 -8.03
CA ARG A 117 -0.24 12.12 -6.81
C ARG A 117 1.25 12.18 -6.50
N ASN A 118 2.02 13.01 -7.18
CA ASN A 118 3.46 13.14 -6.91
C ASN A 118 3.78 13.60 -5.47
N PHE A 119 2.85 14.24 -4.77
CA PHE A 119 3.03 14.65 -3.37
C PHE A 119 3.21 13.44 -2.42
N GLU A 120 2.55 12.32 -2.71
CA GLU A 120 2.61 11.13 -1.86
C GLU A 120 3.66 10.10 -2.27
N TYR A 121 4.37 10.33 -3.39
CA TYR A 121 5.46 9.48 -3.86
C TYR A 121 6.81 10.10 -3.50
N TYR A 122 7.79 9.26 -3.18
CA TYR A 122 9.09 9.73 -2.68
C TYR A 122 9.95 10.38 -3.76
N SER A 123 10.25 9.68 -4.85
CA SER A 123 11.26 10.08 -5.83
C SER A 123 10.97 9.59 -7.25
N GLU A 124 11.69 10.16 -8.22
CA GLU A 124 11.86 9.57 -9.54
C GLU A 124 12.93 8.46 -9.55
N ASP A 125 13.86 8.50 -8.58
CA ASP A 125 14.88 7.48 -8.37
C ASP A 125 14.25 6.28 -7.63
N PRO A 126 14.23 5.08 -8.24
CA PRO A 126 13.61 3.89 -7.64
C PRO A 126 14.36 3.39 -6.41
N TYR A 127 15.66 3.58 -6.35
CA TYR A 127 16.48 3.17 -5.19
C TYR A 127 16.20 4.05 -3.98
N LEU A 128 16.24 5.38 -4.16
CA LEU A 128 15.90 6.32 -3.11
C LEU A 128 14.46 6.09 -2.61
N ALA A 129 13.51 5.98 -3.53
CA ALA A 129 12.11 5.70 -3.18
C ALA A 129 11.97 4.40 -2.36
N GLY A 130 12.66 3.34 -2.77
CA GLY A 130 12.65 2.06 -2.08
C GLY A 130 13.25 2.13 -0.67
N LYS A 131 14.40 2.79 -0.50
CA LYS A 131 15.07 2.93 0.82
C LYS A 131 14.24 3.75 1.80
N MET A 132 13.67 4.87 1.35
CA MET A 132 12.78 5.69 2.17
C MET A 132 11.50 4.93 2.56
N ALA A 133 10.90 4.23 1.60
CA ALA A 133 9.73 3.40 1.87
C ALA A 133 10.03 2.27 2.84
N ALA A 134 11.14 1.56 2.68
CA ALA A 134 11.53 0.46 3.55
C ALA A 134 11.68 0.92 5.01
N ALA A 135 12.31 2.08 5.23
CA ALA A 135 12.45 2.67 6.56
C ALA A 135 11.07 3.03 7.16
N CYS A 136 10.23 3.73 6.40
CA CYS A 136 8.88 4.09 6.84
C CYS A 136 8.05 2.85 7.19
N ILE A 137 8.11 1.80 6.39
CA ILE A 137 7.40 0.52 6.63
C ILE A 137 7.88 -0.12 7.92
N ARG A 138 9.20 -0.20 8.16
CA ARG A 138 9.72 -0.73 9.43
C ARG A 138 9.18 0.05 10.62
N GLY A 139 9.20 1.38 10.53
CA GLY A 139 8.66 2.25 11.58
C GLY A 139 7.18 1.97 11.86
N ILE A 140 6.33 2.03 10.83
CA ILE A 140 4.89 1.76 10.96
C ILE A 140 4.64 0.40 11.62
N GLN A 141 5.36 -0.62 11.22
CA GLN A 141 5.13 -2.00 11.67
C GLN A 141 5.66 -2.29 13.08
N LYS A 142 6.52 -1.41 13.66
CA LYS A 142 6.93 -1.52 15.08
C LYS A 142 5.75 -1.50 16.04
N SER A 143 4.67 -0.80 15.71
CA SER A 143 3.45 -0.74 16.52
C SER A 143 2.51 -1.94 16.34
N GLY A 144 2.91 -2.94 15.55
CA GLY A 144 2.13 -4.16 15.31
C GLY A 144 1.05 -4.04 14.25
N ILE A 145 0.86 -2.87 13.63
CA ILE A 145 -0.03 -2.70 12.48
C ILE A 145 0.69 -3.03 11.17
N TYR A 146 -0.05 -3.14 10.09
CA TYR A 146 0.51 -3.42 8.77
C TYR A 146 0.65 -2.16 7.93
N ALA A 147 1.78 -2.03 7.24
CA ALA A 147 1.94 -1.08 6.15
C ALA A 147 1.53 -1.75 4.83
N CYS A 148 0.84 -0.99 3.96
CA CYS A 148 0.38 -1.44 2.66
C CYS A 148 1.04 -0.60 1.56
N VAL A 149 2.16 -1.07 1.03
CA VAL A 149 2.89 -0.35 -0.03
C VAL A 149 2.05 -0.27 -1.31
N LYS A 150 2.05 0.89 -1.99
CA LYS A 150 1.14 1.18 -3.10
C LYS A 150 1.78 2.08 -4.17
N HIS A 151 1.29 2.06 -5.40
CA HIS A 151 0.27 1.24 -6.05
C HIS A 151 0.94 0.30 -7.05
N PHE A 152 0.81 -0.97 -6.89
CA PHE A 152 1.50 -2.01 -7.66
C PHE A 152 0.77 -2.33 -8.97
N ALA A 153 1.25 -1.93 -10.18
CA ALA A 153 2.43 -1.14 -10.42
C ALA A 153 2.19 -0.10 -11.53
N ALA A 154 3.18 0.77 -11.70
CA ALA A 154 3.23 1.74 -12.78
C ALA A 154 2.05 2.74 -12.83
N ASN A 155 1.52 3.14 -11.67
CA ASN A 155 0.55 4.22 -11.55
C ASN A 155 1.25 5.59 -11.58
N ASN A 156 1.63 6.04 -12.77
CA ASN A 156 2.48 7.22 -12.98
C ASN A 156 1.71 8.43 -13.52
N GLN A 157 0.39 8.31 -13.68
CA GLN A 157 -0.51 9.42 -14.02
C GLN A 157 -1.89 9.18 -13.42
N GLU A 158 -2.61 10.28 -13.15
CA GLU A 158 -3.98 10.23 -12.62
C GLU A 158 -5.05 10.46 -13.68
N LEU A 159 -4.69 11.11 -14.79
CA LEU A 159 -5.63 11.31 -15.88
C LEU A 159 -6.08 9.96 -16.43
N ARG A 160 -7.39 9.69 -16.30
CA ARG A 160 -8.04 8.44 -16.76
C ARG A 160 -7.42 7.19 -16.13
N ARG A 161 -6.98 7.25 -14.88
CA ARG A 161 -6.25 6.16 -14.17
C ARG A 161 -6.96 4.81 -14.18
N MET A 162 -8.29 4.79 -14.30
CA MET A 162 -9.09 3.54 -14.32
C MET A 162 -9.03 2.82 -15.67
N VAL A 163 -8.53 3.46 -16.72
CA VAL A 163 -8.54 2.91 -18.10
C VAL A 163 -7.23 3.10 -18.85
N VAL A 164 -6.30 3.90 -18.32
CA VAL A 164 -4.99 4.11 -18.96
C VAL A 164 -4.19 2.82 -18.97
N ASP A 165 -3.44 2.59 -20.03
CA ASP A 165 -2.50 1.49 -20.13
C ASP A 165 -1.07 2.04 -20.02
N SER A 166 -0.33 1.56 -19.02
CA SER A 166 1.10 1.82 -18.86
C SER A 166 1.87 0.80 -19.69
N VAL A 167 2.28 1.19 -20.87
CA VAL A 167 3.07 0.32 -21.76
C VAL A 167 4.54 0.44 -21.41
N VAL A 168 5.12 -0.65 -20.89
CA VAL A 168 6.49 -0.69 -20.36
C VAL A 168 7.15 -1.98 -20.79
N ASP A 169 8.38 -1.93 -21.32
CA ASP A 169 9.16 -3.13 -21.59
C ASP A 169 9.62 -3.80 -20.29
N GLU A 170 9.93 -5.10 -20.37
CA GLU A 170 10.25 -5.92 -19.19
C GLU A 170 11.47 -5.40 -18.43
N ARG A 171 12.49 -4.89 -19.12
CA ARG A 171 13.68 -4.35 -18.47
C ARG A 171 13.37 -3.08 -17.68
N ALA A 172 12.71 -2.12 -18.30
CA ALA A 172 12.30 -0.89 -17.61
C ALA A 172 11.33 -1.19 -16.46
N LEU A 173 10.41 -2.13 -16.65
CA LEU A 173 9.50 -2.57 -15.59
C LEU A 173 10.28 -3.05 -14.37
N ARG A 174 11.25 -3.94 -14.54
CA ARG A 174 12.06 -4.51 -13.46
C ARG A 174 13.01 -3.52 -12.81
N GLU A 175 13.77 -2.79 -13.64
CA GLU A 175 14.86 -1.94 -13.15
C GLU A 175 14.37 -0.61 -12.57
N ILE A 176 13.20 -0.12 -13.00
CA ILE A 176 12.68 1.21 -12.59
C ILE A 176 11.39 1.07 -11.79
N TYR A 177 10.33 0.48 -12.39
CA TYR A 177 8.99 0.57 -11.81
C TYR A 177 8.76 -0.40 -10.66
N LEU A 178 9.49 -1.52 -10.59
CA LEU A 178 9.34 -2.52 -9.53
C LEU A 178 10.42 -2.47 -8.45
N THR A 179 11.55 -1.86 -8.70
CA THR A 179 12.69 -1.80 -7.76
C THR A 179 12.30 -1.25 -6.40
N ALA A 180 11.53 -0.15 -6.36
CA ALA A 180 11.09 0.42 -5.09
C ALA A 180 10.18 -0.52 -4.29
N PHE A 181 9.31 -1.27 -4.95
CA PHE A 181 8.47 -2.30 -4.31
C PHE A 181 9.31 -3.46 -3.79
N GLU A 182 10.28 -3.93 -4.57
CA GLU A 182 11.18 -5.01 -4.14
C GLU A 182 11.94 -4.63 -2.86
N ILE A 183 12.51 -3.43 -2.81
CA ILE A 183 13.22 -2.92 -1.62
C ILE A 183 12.24 -2.78 -0.45
N ALA A 184 11.06 -2.20 -0.66
CA ALA A 184 10.03 -2.04 0.36
C ALA A 184 9.60 -3.37 0.99
N ILE A 185 9.53 -4.43 0.20
CA ILE A 185 9.17 -5.77 0.68
C ILE A 185 10.36 -6.45 1.34
N LYS A 186 11.52 -6.54 0.66
CA LYS A 186 12.68 -7.29 1.16
C LYS A 186 13.36 -6.62 2.36
N GLU A 187 13.54 -5.32 2.33
CA GLU A 187 14.24 -4.57 3.39
C GLU A 187 13.28 -3.93 4.40
N GLY A 188 12.08 -3.51 3.96
CA GLY A 188 11.05 -2.95 4.81
C GLY A 188 10.17 -3.99 5.49
N GLY A 189 10.13 -5.20 4.94
CA GLY A 189 9.28 -6.28 5.44
C GLY A 189 7.78 -5.98 5.32
N ALA A 190 7.36 -5.28 4.25
CA ALA A 190 5.96 -4.95 4.00
C ALA A 190 5.07 -6.20 4.07
N LYS A 191 3.96 -6.12 4.81
CA LYS A 191 3.03 -7.23 5.01
C LYS A 191 1.83 -7.20 4.07
N SER A 192 1.64 -6.09 3.38
CA SER A 192 0.55 -5.89 2.43
C SER A 192 1.00 -5.03 1.26
N ILE A 193 0.34 -5.23 0.13
CA ILE A 193 0.56 -4.47 -1.09
C ILE A 193 -0.78 -4.12 -1.73
N MET A 194 -0.92 -2.91 -2.24
CA MET A 194 -2.11 -2.46 -2.96
C MET A 194 -1.81 -2.42 -4.45
N SER A 195 -2.60 -3.14 -5.25
CA SER A 195 -2.51 -3.09 -6.71
C SER A 195 -3.00 -1.75 -7.26
N ALA A 196 -2.50 -1.40 -8.44
CA ALA A 196 -2.88 -0.17 -9.12
C ALA A 196 -4.19 -0.32 -9.91
N TYR A 197 -4.83 0.81 -10.21
CA TYR A 197 -6.05 0.82 -11.03
C TYR A 197 -5.79 0.65 -12.53
N ASN A 198 -4.64 1.14 -13.00
CA ASN A 198 -4.29 1.17 -14.41
C ASN A 198 -4.08 -0.23 -14.99
N ARG A 199 -4.11 -0.28 -16.33
CA ARG A 199 -3.57 -1.43 -17.05
C ARG A 199 -2.05 -1.35 -17.08
N LEU A 200 -1.44 -2.51 -17.19
CA LEU A 200 -0.01 -2.68 -17.46
C LEU A 200 0.12 -3.64 -18.64
N ASN A 201 0.62 -3.14 -19.75
CA ASN A 201 0.77 -3.90 -20.99
C ASN A 201 -0.53 -4.62 -21.42
N GLY A 202 -1.65 -3.88 -21.41
CA GLY A 202 -2.95 -4.33 -21.85
C GLY A 202 -3.85 -4.98 -20.81
N THR A 203 -3.31 -5.40 -19.64
CA THR A 203 -4.07 -6.10 -18.61
C THR A 203 -4.17 -5.25 -17.34
N HIS A 204 -5.34 -5.16 -16.73
CA HIS A 204 -5.50 -4.43 -15.45
C HIS A 204 -4.60 -5.04 -14.37
N ALA A 205 -3.95 -4.18 -13.58
CA ALA A 205 -2.99 -4.63 -12.57
C ALA A 205 -3.55 -5.67 -11.60
N ASN A 206 -4.84 -5.58 -11.25
CA ASN A 206 -5.53 -6.52 -10.36
C ASN A 206 -5.72 -7.94 -10.93
N GLU A 207 -5.66 -8.12 -12.24
CA GLU A 207 -5.84 -9.40 -12.92
C GLU A 207 -4.61 -9.82 -13.75
N ASN A 208 -3.55 -9.03 -13.68
CA ASN A 208 -2.33 -9.28 -14.42
C ASN A 208 -1.53 -10.43 -13.78
N TYR A 209 -1.71 -11.62 -14.34
CA TYR A 209 -1.05 -12.85 -13.85
C TYR A 209 0.48 -12.71 -13.81
N HIS A 210 1.07 -12.15 -14.87
CA HIS A 210 2.52 -11.95 -14.93
C HIS A 210 3.01 -11.06 -13.78
N LEU A 211 2.30 -9.95 -13.53
CA LEU A 211 2.64 -9.02 -12.47
C LEU A 211 2.47 -9.63 -11.07
N LEU A 212 1.31 -10.26 -10.81
CA LEU A 212 0.92 -10.70 -9.47
C LEU A 212 1.49 -12.08 -9.10
N VAL A 213 1.61 -12.99 -10.07
CA VAL A 213 2.04 -14.37 -9.81
C VAL A 213 3.48 -14.60 -10.20
N ASP A 214 3.86 -14.29 -11.46
CA ASP A 214 5.22 -14.61 -11.91
C ASP A 214 6.27 -13.69 -11.28
N ILE A 215 5.92 -12.43 -11.01
CA ILE A 215 6.84 -11.45 -10.43
C ILE A 215 6.69 -11.40 -8.91
N LEU A 216 5.50 -11.09 -8.40
CA LEU A 216 5.30 -10.84 -6.98
C LEU A 216 5.36 -12.13 -6.15
N ASP A 217 4.59 -13.15 -6.51
CA ASP A 217 4.46 -14.37 -5.72
C ASP A 217 5.65 -15.33 -5.90
N ARG A 218 6.03 -15.65 -7.14
CA ARG A 218 7.01 -16.72 -7.41
C ARG A 218 8.47 -16.35 -7.31
N LYS A 219 8.82 -15.09 -7.54
CA LYS A 219 10.24 -14.69 -7.65
C LYS A 219 10.72 -13.78 -6.56
N SER A 220 9.82 -13.22 -5.81
CA SER A 220 10.29 -12.13 -5.03
C SER A 220 10.18 -12.31 -3.57
N VAL A 221 9.30 -13.02 -3.02
CA VAL A 221 9.28 -12.26 -1.84
C VAL A 221 8.26 -12.61 -0.79
N VAL A 222 7.33 -13.41 -1.11
CA VAL A 222 6.29 -13.74 -0.11
C VAL A 222 6.39 -15.19 0.32
#